data_809c381a148122b076c6781c00807c98
#
_entry.id   809c381a148122b076c6781c00807c98
#
_cell.length_a   1.000
_cell.length_b   1.000
_cell.length_c   1.000
_cell.angle_alpha   90.00
_cell.angle_beta   90.00
_cell.angle_gamma   90.00
#
_symmetry.space_group_name_H-M   'P 1'
#
loop_
_entity.id
_entity.type
_entity.pdbx_description
1 polymer ?
#
loop_
_entity_poly.entity_id
_entity_poly.type
_entity_poly.pdbx_seq_one_letter_code
_entity_poly.pdbx_strand_id
1 'polypeptide(L)'
;LCAAQADIVQTVGSTSGLEISRAPGQDKFQAYALQTFSGEQVAAPMLEGCVAWLECRLLPEPGNHQQYDLFLAEVIAAQADARVFSDGRWHFEGHDELRTLHHVAGGHFLKIGDPVDGKILLV
;
A
#
# COMPACT_ATOMS: atom_id res chain seq x y z
N LEU A 1 -0.96 -3.32 0.79
CA LEU A 1 -0.04 -4.42 0.48
C LEU A 1 -0.34 -5.62 1.39
N CYS A 2 -0.13 -6.83 0.91
CA CYS A 2 -0.43 -8.07 1.63
C CYS A 2 0.73 -9.07 1.57
N ALA A 3 0.60 -10.18 2.32
CA ALA A 3 1.66 -11.18 2.48
C ALA A 3 2.11 -11.81 1.15
N ALA A 4 1.21 -12.01 0.20
CA ALA A 4 1.56 -12.51 -1.14
C ALA A 4 2.51 -11.57 -1.92
N GLN A 5 2.61 -10.30 -1.51
CA GLN A 5 3.44 -9.29 -2.17
C GLN A 5 4.79 -9.05 -1.48
N ALA A 6 5.13 -9.77 -0.42
CA ALA A 6 6.34 -9.50 0.37
C ALA A 6 7.62 -9.46 -0.49
N ASP A 7 7.79 -10.42 -1.39
CA ASP A 7 8.98 -10.52 -2.24
C ASP A 7 9.07 -9.34 -3.23
N ILE A 8 7.94 -8.93 -3.82
CA ILE A 8 7.95 -7.80 -4.75
C ILE A 8 8.16 -6.48 -4.02
N VAL A 9 7.60 -6.32 -2.82
CA VAL A 9 7.84 -5.13 -1.97
C VAL A 9 9.32 -5.00 -1.63
N GLN A 10 9.96 -6.09 -1.20
CA GLN A 10 11.39 -6.11 -0.93
C GLN A 10 12.22 -5.80 -2.17
N THR A 11 11.90 -6.42 -3.31
CA THR A 11 12.62 -6.23 -4.57
C THR A 11 12.54 -4.77 -5.03
N VAL A 12 11.33 -4.20 -5.07
CA VAL A 12 11.10 -2.80 -5.48
C VAL A 12 11.76 -1.82 -4.51
N GLY A 13 11.71 -2.12 -3.20
CA GLY A 13 12.29 -1.28 -2.15
C GLY A 13 13.81 -1.29 -2.10
N SER A 14 14.47 -2.38 -2.53
CA SER A 14 15.92 -2.51 -2.51
C SER A 14 16.64 -1.80 -3.67
N THR A 15 15.91 -1.32 -4.66
CA THR A 15 16.48 -0.66 -5.84
C THR A 15 16.05 0.81 -5.91
N SER A 16 17.03 1.69 -6.08
CA SER A 16 16.76 3.13 -6.25
C SER A 16 16.03 3.40 -7.57
N GLY A 17 14.99 4.26 -7.51
CA GLY A 17 14.34 4.77 -8.72
C GLY A 17 15.29 5.50 -9.67
N LEU A 18 16.34 6.15 -9.12
CA LEU A 18 17.37 6.81 -9.91
C LEU A 18 18.25 5.82 -10.69
N GLU A 19 18.49 4.63 -10.16
CA GLU A 19 19.27 3.60 -10.86
C GLU A 19 18.49 3.04 -12.06
N ILE A 20 17.20 2.80 -11.88
CA ILE A 20 16.32 2.34 -12.97
C ILE A 20 16.11 3.40 -14.02
N SER A 21 15.90 4.67 -13.64
CA SER A 21 15.67 5.76 -14.58
C SER A 21 16.91 6.16 -15.41
N ARG A 22 18.09 5.61 -15.10
CA ARG A 22 19.28 5.75 -15.96
C ARG A 22 19.18 4.94 -17.27
N ALA A 23 18.31 3.91 -17.30
CA ALA A 23 17.99 3.21 -18.53
C ALA A 23 16.86 3.97 -19.27
N PRO A 24 17.08 4.47 -20.50
CA PRO A 24 16.05 5.25 -21.20
C PRO A 24 14.71 4.50 -21.30
N GLY A 25 13.64 5.11 -20.81
CA GLY A 25 12.29 4.59 -20.94
C GLY A 25 11.92 3.47 -19.95
N GLN A 26 12.75 3.17 -18.94
CA GLN A 26 12.40 2.22 -17.90
C GLN A 26 12.04 2.92 -16.59
N ASP A 27 10.94 2.49 -16.00
CA ASP A 27 10.52 2.79 -14.64
C ASP A 27 10.39 1.49 -13.81
N LYS A 28 10.05 1.61 -12.54
CA LYS A 28 9.88 0.42 -11.68
C LYS A 28 8.72 -0.47 -12.11
N PHE A 29 7.67 0.05 -12.72
CA PHE A 29 6.55 -0.76 -13.20
C PHE A 29 7.01 -1.69 -14.32
N GLN A 30 7.76 -1.16 -15.27
CA GLN A 30 8.32 -1.96 -16.37
C GLN A 30 9.43 -2.89 -15.91
N ALA A 31 10.37 -2.39 -15.09
CA ALA A 31 11.53 -3.16 -14.64
C ALA A 31 11.14 -4.42 -13.84
N TYR A 32 10.05 -4.36 -13.09
CA TYR A 32 9.57 -5.46 -12.24
C TYR A 32 8.27 -6.08 -12.73
N ALA A 33 7.83 -5.74 -13.95
CA ALA A 33 6.58 -6.23 -14.55
C ALA A 33 5.36 -6.07 -13.63
N LEU A 34 5.29 -4.93 -12.91
CA LEU A 34 4.19 -4.64 -11.99
C LEU A 34 2.91 -4.40 -12.77
N GLN A 35 1.88 -5.17 -12.49
CA GLN A 35 0.58 -4.99 -13.10
C GLN A 35 -0.19 -3.88 -12.39
N THR A 36 -0.86 -3.04 -13.18
CA THR A 36 -1.63 -1.90 -12.65
C THR A 36 -2.96 -1.77 -13.38
N PHE A 37 -3.89 -1.11 -12.73
CA PHE A 37 -5.16 -0.69 -13.31
C PHE A 37 -5.40 0.80 -13.03
N SER A 38 -6.36 1.39 -13.72
CA SER A 38 -6.73 2.80 -13.54
C SER A 38 -7.62 2.99 -12.33
N GLY A 39 -7.36 4.02 -11.54
CA GLY A 39 -8.27 4.49 -10.51
C GLY A 39 -9.57 5.07 -11.10
N GLU A 40 -10.54 5.36 -10.26
CA GLU A 40 -11.83 5.97 -10.64
C GLU A 40 -11.75 7.50 -10.65
N GLN A 41 -10.96 8.09 -9.75
CA GLN A 41 -10.92 9.52 -9.48
C GLN A 41 -9.58 10.17 -9.81
N VAL A 42 -8.49 9.40 -9.84
CA VAL A 42 -7.15 9.90 -10.10
C VAL A 42 -6.48 9.15 -11.26
N ALA A 43 -5.57 9.85 -11.96
CA ALA A 43 -4.80 9.25 -13.05
C ALA A 43 -3.61 8.39 -12.56
N ALA A 44 -3.36 8.33 -11.24
CA ALA A 44 -2.29 7.52 -10.70
C ALA A 44 -2.58 6.02 -10.88
N PRO A 45 -1.58 5.20 -11.24
CA PRO A 45 -1.78 3.77 -11.40
C PRO A 45 -2.01 3.10 -10.05
N MET A 46 -2.99 2.19 -10.01
CA MET A 46 -3.29 1.35 -8.85
C MET A 46 -2.60 0.01 -9.04
N LEU A 47 -1.81 -0.43 -8.06
CA LEU A 47 -1.07 -1.69 -8.13
C LEU A 47 -2.01 -2.88 -7.94
N GLU A 48 -2.00 -3.84 -8.88
CA GLU A 48 -2.74 -5.09 -8.73
C GLU A 48 -2.21 -5.96 -7.59
N GLY A 49 -3.06 -6.82 -7.05
CA GLY A 49 -2.72 -7.75 -5.97
C GLY A 49 -2.73 -7.16 -4.57
N CYS A 50 -2.96 -5.85 -4.41
CA CYS A 50 -3.20 -5.25 -3.10
C CYS A 50 -4.57 -5.66 -2.53
N VAL A 51 -4.77 -5.50 -1.24
CA VAL A 51 -6.08 -5.76 -0.58
C VAL A 51 -6.91 -4.50 -0.38
N ALA A 52 -6.28 -3.32 -0.54
CA ALA A 52 -6.99 -2.05 -0.54
C ALA A 52 -6.20 -0.97 -1.26
N TRP A 53 -6.94 0.02 -1.75
CA TRP A 53 -6.40 1.18 -2.45
C TRP A 53 -7.09 2.44 -1.95
N LEU A 54 -6.31 3.50 -1.82
CA LEU A 54 -6.78 4.85 -1.53
C LEU A 54 -6.41 5.76 -2.69
N GLU A 55 -7.40 6.39 -3.29
CA GLU A 55 -7.18 7.44 -4.27
C GLU A 55 -7.17 8.78 -3.56
N CYS A 56 -6.08 9.50 -3.70
CA CYS A 56 -5.83 10.69 -2.90
C CYS A 56 -5.57 11.91 -3.80
N ARG A 57 -6.05 13.06 -3.35
CA ARG A 57 -5.73 14.36 -3.92
C ARG A 57 -4.79 15.10 -2.99
N LEU A 58 -3.62 15.50 -3.51
CA LEU A 58 -2.66 16.28 -2.73
C LEU A 58 -3.25 17.61 -2.30
N LEU A 59 -3.11 17.93 -1.01
CA LEU A 59 -3.48 19.24 -0.48
C LEU A 59 -2.33 20.25 -0.72
N PRO A 60 -2.66 21.52 -1.03
CA PRO A 60 -1.66 22.53 -1.35
C PRO A 60 -1.01 23.09 -0.07
N GLU A 61 -0.11 22.33 0.51
CA GLU A 61 0.65 22.70 1.72
C GLU A 61 2.15 22.82 1.42
N PRO A 62 2.59 23.82 0.61
CA PRO A 62 3.94 23.92 0.10
C PRO A 62 5.01 24.02 1.18
N GLY A 63 4.71 24.63 2.34
CA GLY A 63 5.65 24.72 3.44
C GLY A 63 6.03 23.36 4.03
N ASN A 64 5.07 22.46 4.14
CA ASN A 64 5.28 21.15 4.72
C ASN A 64 6.15 20.25 3.83
N HIS A 65 5.88 20.18 2.54
CA HIS A 65 6.68 19.33 1.67
C HIS A 65 8.07 19.89 1.38
N GLN A 66 8.22 21.20 1.31
CA GLN A 66 9.53 21.84 1.09
C GLN A 66 10.48 21.70 2.28
N GLN A 67 9.94 21.77 3.50
CA GLN A 67 10.75 21.77 4.71
C GLN A 67 10.94 20.35 5.31
N TYR A 68 9.95 19.48 5.16
CA TYR A 68 9.91 18.20 5.88
C TYR A 68 9.69 16.98 4.98
N ASP A 69 9.60 17.13 3.67
CA ASP A 69 9.14 16.09 2.74
C ASP A 69 7.81 15.45 3.16
N LEU A 70 6.96 16.24 3.83
CA LEU A 70 5.66 15.81 4.33
C LEU A 70 4.55 16.21 3.35
N PHE A 71 3.86 15.21 2.81
CA PHE A 71 2.74 15.40 1.90
C PHE A 71 1.43 15.09 2.60
N LEU A 72 0.49 16.05 2.57
CA LEU A 72 -0.87 15.87 3.06
C LEU A 72 -1.80 15.63 1.87
N ALA A 73 -2.65 14.65 1.97
CA ALA A 73 -3.58 14.32 0.90
C ALA A 73 -4.96 13.96 1.47
N GLU A 74 -6.00 14.39 0.74
CA GLU A 74 -7.38 14.02 1.01
C GLU A 74 -7.70 12.71 0.29
N VAL A 75 -8.25 11.73 1.00
CA VAL A 75 -8.78 10.50 0.38
C VAL A 75 -10.11 10.83 -0.28
N ILE A 76 -10.18 10.64 -1.60
CA ILE A 76 -11.37 10.94 -2.42
C ILE A 76 -12.09 9.70 -2.93
N ALA A 77 -11.42 8.54 -2.94
CA ALA A 77 -12.02 7.23 -3.15
C ALA A 77 -11.24 6.17 -2.40
N ALA A 78 -11.91 5.11 -1.99
CA ALA A 78 -11.31 3.97 -1.32
C ALA A 78 -11.96 2.67 -1.80
N GLN A 79 -11.13 1.67 -2.06
CA GLN A 79 -11.57 0.34 -2.49
C GLN A 79 -10.89 -0.72 -1.62
N ALA A 80 -11.56 -1.82 -1.37
CA ALA A 80 -11.01 -2.98 -0.66
C ALA A 80 -11.47 -4.27 -1.31
N ASP A 81 -10.65 -5.31 -1.18
CA ASP A 81 -10.97 -6.65 -1.66
C ASP A 81 -12.11 -7.26 -0.83
N ALA A 82 -13.23 -7.55 -1.46
CA ALA A 82 -14.43 -8.08 -0.80
C ALA A 82 -14.23 -9.47 -0.16
N ARG A 83 -13.16 -10.19 -0.51
CA ARG A 83 -12.81 -11.47 0.15
C ARG A 83 -12.38 -11.27 1.59
N VAL A 84 -11.82 -10.11 1.92
CA VAL A 84 -11.22 -9.84 3.24
C VAL A 84 -11.73 -8.56 3.91
N PHE A 85 -12.68 -7.86 3.28
CA PHE A 85 -13.29 -6.66 3.85
C PHE A 85 -14.79 -6.62 3.55
N SER A 86 -15.62 -6.58 4.60
CA SER A 86 -17.06 -6.39 4.52
C SER A 86 -17.58 -5.73 5.79
N ASP A 87 -18.73 -5.05 5.71
CA ASP A 87 -19.41 -4.42 6.85
C ASP A 87 -18.49 -3.52 7.71
N GLY A 88 -17.55 -2.82 7.05
CA GLY A 88 -16.60 -1.95 7.71
C GLY A 88 -15.50 -2.66 8.51
N ARG A 89 -15.29 -3.96 8.31
CA ARG A 89 -14.32 -4.77 9.05
C ARG A 89 -13.43 -5.61 8.15
N TRP A 90 -12.20 -5.78 8.59
CA TRP A 90 -11.28 -6.75 8.01
C TRP A 90 -11.54 -8.14 8.61
N HIS A 91 -11.47 -9.15 7.75
CA HIS A 91 -11.57 -10.57 8.13
C HIS A 91 -10.65 -11.39 7.22
N PHE A 92 -9.62 -11.97 7.78
CA PHE A 92 -8.57 -12.67 7.03
C PHE A 92 -8.62 -14.20 7.19
N GLU A 93 -9.64 -14.73 7.85
CA GLU A 93 -9.83 -16.17 8.06
C GLU A 93 -9.92 -16.88 6.71
N GLY A 94 -9.05 -17.89 6.52
CA GLY A 94 -8.96 -18.62 5.25
C GLY A 94 -8.20 -17.91 4.12
N HIS A 95 -7.68 -16.70 4.37
CA HIS A 95 -6.95 -15.88 3.41
C HIS A 95 -5.62 -15.37 3.99
N ASP A 96 -4.76 -16.29 4.45
CA ASP A 96 -3.50 -15.91 5.11
C ASP A 96 -2.55 -15.12 4.19
N GLU A 97 -2.59 -15.38 2.89
CA GLU A 97 -1.82 -14.67 1.86
C GLU A 97 -2.26 -13.22 1.65
N LEU A 98 -3.48 -12.88 2.04
CA LEU A 98 -4.05 -11.53 1.93
C LEU A 98 -3.89 -10.70 3.21
N ARG A 99 -3.38 -11.27 4.30
CA ARG A 99 -3.08 -10.51 5.52
C ARG A 99 -2.14 -9.36 5.21
N THR A 100 -2.44 -8.18 5.76
CA THR A 100 -1.61 -6.99 5.52
C THR A 100 -0.22 -7.12 6.13
N LEU A 101 0.74 -6.43 5.52
CA LEU A 101 2.13 -6.43 5.94
C LEU A 101 2.47 -5.20 6.77
N HIS A 102 3.26 -5.42 7.81
CA HIS A 102 3.98 -4.39 8.55
C HIS A 102 5.47 -4.54 8.27
N HIS A 103 6.10 -3.54 7.65
CA HIS A 103 7.54 -3.53 7.42
C HIS A 103 8.27 -3.19 8.70
N VAL A 104 9.22 -4.02 9.08
CA VAL A 104 10.05 -3.83 10.29
C VAL A 104 11.37 -3.18 9.91
N ALA A 105 12.19 -3.87 9.15
CA ALA A 105 13.49 -3.38 8.65
C ALA A 105 14.04 -4.33 7.58
N GLY A 106 14.75 -3.78 6.60
CA GLY A 106 15.35 -4.58 5.51
C GLY A 106 14.29 -5.45 4.82
N GLY A 107 14.55 -6.74 4.66
CA GLY A 107 13.60 -7.72 4.10
C GLY A 107 12.67 -8.37 5.13
N HIS A 108 12.56 -7.80 6.34
CA HIS A 108 11.76 -8.40 7.41
C HIS A 108 10.40 -7.72 7.53
N PHE A 109 9.34 -8.53 7.42
CA PHE A 109 7.95 -8.11 7.51
C PHE A 109 7.20 -8.95 8.55
N LEU A 110 6.20 -8.35 9.18
CA LEU A 110 5.21 -9.04 10.00
C LEU A 110 3.86 -9.03 9.28
N LYS A 111 3.14 -10.13 9.36
CA LYS A 111 1.73 -10.18 8.94
C LYS A 111 0.84 -9.74 10.10
N ILE A 112 -0.30 -9.10 9.78
CA ILE A 112 -1.33 -8.87 10.79
C ILE A 112 -1.79 -10.21 11.37
N GLY A 113 -1.94 -10.27 12.69
CA GLY A 113 -2.36 -11.47 13.42
C GLY A 113 -3.88 -11.70 13.43
N ASP A 114 -4.32 -12.54 14.35
CA ASP A 114 -5.74 -12.82 14.56
C ASP A 114 -6.44 -11.65 15.27
N PRO A 115 -7.76 -11.49 15.09
CA PRO A 115 -8.52 -10.44 15.75
C PRO A 115 -8.50 -10.60 17.27
N VAL A 116 -8.51 -9.48 17.98
CA VAL A 116 -8.61 -9.42 19.44
C VAL A 116 -9.72 -8.45 19.81
N ASP A 117 -10.67 -8.93 20.60
CA ASP A 117 -11.76 -8.10 21.10
C ASP A 117 -11.35 -7.34 22.37
N GLY A 118 -11.39 -6.03 22.28
CA GLY A 118 -11.21 -5.15 23.44
C GLY A 118 -12.46 -5.10 24.32
N LYS A 119 -12.28 -5.02 25.63
CA LYS A 119 -13.37 -4.81 26.59
C LYS A 119 -13.28 -3.42 27.18
N ILE A 120 -14.44 -2.79 27.39
CA ILE A 120 -14.52 -1.54 28.15
C ILE A 120 -14.32 -1.89 29.63
N LEU A 121 -13.26 -1.31 30.22
CA LEU A 121 -13.05 -1.41 31.65
C LEU A 121 -13.84 -0.28 32.32
N LEU A 122 -14.89 -0.65 33.06
CA LEU A 122 -15.61 0.30 33.90
C LEU A 122 -14.72 0.56 35.14
N VAL A 123 -14.35 1.80 35.32
CA VAL A 123 -13.61 2.29 36.48
C VAL A 123 -14.59 2.77 37.55
#